data_bdf878352d363d7bd0e13724c3e0e903
#
_entry.id   bdf878352d363d7bd0e13724c3e0e903
#
_cell.length_a   1.000
_cell.length_b   1.000
_cell.length_c   1.000
_cell.angle_alpha   90.00
_cell.angle_beta   90.00
_cell.angle_gamma   90.00
#
_symmetry.space_group_name_H-M   'P 1'
#
loop_
_entity.id
_entity.type
_entity.pdbx_description
1 polymer ?
#
loop_
_entity_poly.entity_id
_entity_poly.type
_entity_poly.pdbx_seq_one_letter_code
_entity_poly.pdbx_strand_id
1 'polypeptide(L)'
;MKKILYDNQMFTFQRFGGVTRYFADLIFNLPQNEFSASLPMKFCENHYVTVTYGKKYKTFDYPRNYRWRRRLYQLANLQYAWKAIKYDDYDIFHPTYYSPYFVDTIKRRQKTLVLTIHDMTFERYPQDVLIYDRTIPHKKRLIEEADHIIAVSENTKRDIVELLGTDPAKISVVHHGYRPIAQPSQQLFDRYILYVGERKGYKNFFPWLSAIRPLLVADPTLKIVCTGNAFSTAEKTFLERWNIADRLHHISANDEQMASLYRHALCFVFPSHYEGFGIPILEAFSNGCPVCLSNASCFPEVAGDAALYFNPNDAQSMLDTLRETITSEPLRRELSQRGKERVKEFSLEKMVQKTCDVYRKL
;
A
#
# COMPACT_ATOMS: atom_id res chain seq x y z
N MET A 1 -30.54 -7.05 5.25
CA MET A 1 -29.16 -7.32 4.81
C MET A 1 -28.81 -6.29 3.74
N LYS A 2 -27.85 -5.40 4.02
CA LYS A 2 -27.43 -4.34 3.09
C LYS A 2 -26.55 -4.91 1.98
N LYS A 3 -26.83 -4.56 0.72
CA LYS A 3 -26.16 -5.11 -0.46
C LYS A 3 -25.08 -4.15 -0.96
N ILE A 4 -23.82 -4.60 -1.00
CA ILE A 4 -22.68 -3.80 -1.43
C ILE A 4 -22.19 -4.34 -2.78
N LEU A 5 -22.16 -3.48 -3.77
CA LEU A 5 -21.60 -3.77 -5.09
C LEU A 5 -20.20 -3.15 -5.21
N TYR A 6 -19.21 -3.98 -5.43
CA TYR A 6 -17.85 -3.56 -5.79
C TYR A 6 -17.62 -3.72 -7.28
N ASP A 7 -16.67 -2.97 -7.83
CA ASP A 7 -16.22 -3.22 -9.19
C ASP A 7 -14.87 -3.99 -9.22
N ASN A 8 -14.42 -4.28 -10.42
CA ASN A 8 -13.24 -5.11 -10.64
C ASN A 8 -11.99 -4.34 -11.07
N GLN A 9 -11.99 -2.99 -11.03
CA GLN A 9 -10.91 -2.19 -11.60
C GLN A 9 -9.53 -2.67 -11.15
N MET A 10 -9.24 -2.65 -9.84
CA MET A 10 -7.92 -3.02 -9.33
C MET A 10 -7.61 -4.50 -9.51
N PHE A 11 -8.58 -5.38 -9.37
CA PHE A 11 -8.38 -6.83 -9.55
C PHE A 11 -8.04 -7.22 -11.00
N THR A 12 -8.42 -6.38 -11.94
CA THR A 12 -8.05 -6.54 -13.36
C THR A 12 -6.69 -5.91 -13.67
N PHE A 13 -6.31 -4.83 -12.96
CA PHE A 13 -5.06 -4.11 -13.19
C PHE A 13 -3.86 -4.75 -12.48
N GLN A 14 -4.04 -5.27 -11.28
CA GLN A 14 -2.94 -5.74 -10.45
C GLN A 14 -3.09 -7.23 -10.12
N ARG A 15 -1.99 -7.97 -10.29
CA ARG A 15 -1.88 -9.34 -9.79
C ARG A 15 -1.56 -9.35 -8.29
N PHE A 16 -0.72 -8.42 -7.83
CA PHE A 16 -0.32 -8.16 -6.45
C PHE A 16 -0.37 -6.66 -6.19
N GLY A 17 -0.71 -6.24 -4.98
CA GLY A 17 -0.66 -4.83 -4.59
C GLY A 17 -1.46 -4.54 -3.33
N GLY A 18 -1.09 -3.48 -2.61
CA GLY A 18 -1.72 -3.09 -1.35
C GLY A 18 -3.22 -2.79 -1.50
N VAL A 19 -3.61 -2.10 -2.59
CA VAL A 19 -5.02 -1.76 -2.85
C VAL A 19 -5.86 -3.01 -3.12
N THR A 20 -5.35 -3.95 -3.92
CA THR A 20 -6.07 -5.20 -4.19
C THR A 20 -6.17 -6.09 -2.96
N ARG A 21 -5.14 -6.08 -2.10
CA ARG A 21 -5.18 -6.77 -0.81
C ARG A 21 -6.25 -6.17 0.09
N TYR A 22 -6.27 -4.84 0.23
CA TYR A 22 -7.27 -4.12 1.03
C TYR A 22 -8.70 -4.51 0.63
N PHE A 23 -9.03 -4.42 -0.66
CA PHE A 23 -10.38 -4.75 -1.11
C PHE A 23 -10.70 -6.24 -1.02
N ALA A 24 -9.75 -7.14 -1.28
CA ALA A 24 -9.97 -8.57 -1.08
C ALA A 24 -10.24 -8.88 0.41
N ASP A 25 -9.41 -8.34 1.30
CA ASP A 25 -9.55 -8.50 2.73
C ASP A 25 -10.89 -7.91 3.23
N LEU A 26 -11.32 -6.76 2.72
CA LEU A 26 -12.62 -6.18 3.05
C LEU A 26 -13.79 -7.04 2.54
N ILE A 27 -13.84 -7.31 1.23
CA ILE A 27 -14.97 -7.97 0.55
C ILE A 27 -15.25 -9.35 1.14
N PHE A 28 -14.19 -10.13 1.38
CA PHE A 28 -14.34 -11.52 1.78
C PHE A 28 -14.44 -11.73 3.30
N ASN A 29 -14.31 -10.65 4.10
CA ASN A 29 -14.50 -10.70 5.56
C ASN A 29 -15.70 -9.87 6.06
N LEU A 30 -16.54 -9.32 5.16
CA LEU A 30 -17.77 -8.68 5.59
C LEU A 30 -18.68 -9.68 6.31
N PRO A 31 -19.33 -9.30 7.44
CA PRO A 31 -20.29 -10.15 8.16
C PRO A 31 -21.48 -10.51 7.26
N GLN A 32 -21.60 -11.78 6.90
CA GLN A 32 -22.60 -12.27 5.95
C GLN A 32 -24.05 -12.23 6.48
N ASN A 33 -24.22 -12.10 7.78
CA ASN A 33 -25.53 -11.90 8.41
C ASN A 33 -26.06 -10.46 8.25
N GLU A 34 -25.18 -9.48 8.00
CA GLU A 34 -25.55 -8.06 7.85
C GLU A 34 -25.39 -7.56 6.42
N PHE A 35 -24.35 -8.01 5.71
CA PHE A 35 -23.95 -7.52 4.40
C PHE A 35 -23.85 -8.62 3.37
N SER A 36 -24.28 -8.29 2.14
CA SER A 36 -24.04 -9.11 0.95
C SER A 36 -23.11 -8.38 0.01
N ALA A 37 -21.93 -8.92 -0.23
CA ALA A 37 -20.96 -8.35 -1.14
C ALA A 37 -21.02 -9.00 -2.52
N SER A 38 -21.08 -8.20 -3.59
CA SER A 38 -20.98 -8.64 -4.98
C SER A 38 -19.77 -8.02 -5.66
N LEU A 39 -18.97 -8.87 -6.36
CA LEU A 39 -17.80 -8.48 -7.12
C LEU A 39 -17.91 -9.05 -8.55
N PRO A 40 -18.61 -8.34 -9.45
CA PRO A 40 -18.90 -8.82 -10.79
C PRO A 40 -17.66 -8.78 -11.68
N MET A 41 -17.06 -9.93 -11.92
CA MET A 41 -15.98 -10.11 -12.88
C MET A 41 -16.02 -11.53 -13.47
N LYS A 42 -15.55 -11.68 -14.71
CA LYS A 42 -15.48 -12.95 -15.42
C LYS A 42 -14.11 -13.57 -15.35
N PHE A 43 -13.07 -12.73 -15.41
CA PHE A 43 -11.67 -13.14 -15.46
C PHE A 43 -10.89 -12.51 -14.32
N CYS A 44 -10.09 -13.30 -13.58
CA CYS A 44 -9.26 -12.82 -12.51
C CYS A 44 -7.98 -13.64 -12.36
N GLU A 45 -6.85 -12.94 -12.26
CA GLU A 45 -5.54 -13.50 -11.94
C GLU A 45 -4.94 -12.85 -10.69
N ASN A 46 -5.74 -12.09 -9.96
CA ASN A 46 -5.29 -11.47 -8.72
C ASN A 46 -5.05 -12.52 -7.66
N HIS A 47 -3.86 -12.49 -7.07
CA HIS A 47 -3.39 -13.47 -6.08
C HIS A 47 -4.30 -13.54 -4.86
N TYR A 48 -4.67 -12.39 -4.31
CA TYR A 48 -5.48 -12.35 -3.08
C TYR A 48 -6.87 -12.96 -3.30
N VAL A 49 -7.49 -12.70 -4.43
CA VAL A 49 -8.81 -13.26 -4.75
C VAL A 49 -8.73 -14.77 -5.02
N THR A 50 -7.76 -15.21 -5.83
CA THR A 50 -7.73 -16.58 -6.33
C THR A 50 -6.99 -17.54 -5.41
N VAL A 51 -5.89 -17.12 -4.79
CA VAL A 51 -5.06 -17.96 -3.92
C VAL A 51 -5.46 -17.77 -2.46
N THR A 52 -5.44 -16.54 -1.96
CA THR A 52 -5.70 -16.27 -0.53
C THR A 52 -7.14 -16.61 -0.14
N TYR A 53 -8.13 -16.23 -0.96
CA TYR A 53 -9.55 -16.50 -0.71
C TYR A 53 -10.15 -17.63 -1.54
N GLY A 54 -9.35 -18.33 -2.34
CA GLY A 54 -9.74 -19.54 -3.07
C GLY A 54 -10.89 -19.34 -4.07
N LYS A 55 -11.14 -18.11 -4.53
CA LYS A 55 -12.23 -17.82 -5.45
C LYS A 55 -11.86 -18.23 -6.89
N LYS A 56 -12.75 -18.97 -7.53
CA LYS A 56 -12.52 -19.48 -8.89
C LYS A 56 -13.10 -18.53 -9.94
N TYR A 57 -12.24 -18.06 -10.84
CA TYR A 57 -12.60 -17.26 -12.01
C TYR A 57 -12.04 -17.89 -13.29
N LYS A 58 -12.61 -17.52 -14.43
CA LYS A 58 -12.09 -17.99 -15.72
C LYS A 58 -10.73 -17.35 -15.99
N THR A 59 -9.85 -18.10 -16.63
CA THR A 59 -8.58 -17.64 -17.20
C THR A 59 -8.53 -18.02 -18.67
N PHE A 60 -7.81 -17.27 -19.50
CA PHE A 60 -7.55 -17.67 -20.87
C PHE A 60 -6.27 -18.52 -20.94
N ASP A 61 -6.30 -19.62 -21.68
CA ASP A 61 -5.14 -20.48 -21.95
C ASP A 61 -4.22 -19.88 -23.04
N TYR A 62 -3.79 -18.64 -22.84
CA TYR A 62 -2.79 -18.01 -23.70
C TYR A 62 -1.49 -17.78 -22.91
N PRO A 63 -0.30 -17.76 -23.60
CA PRO A 63 0.96 -17.46 -22.94
C PRO A 63 0.88 -16.18 -22.12
N ARG A 64 1.46 -16.19 -20.89
CA ARG A 64 1.38 -15.07 -19.94
C ARG A 64 1.87 -13.73 -20.49
N ASN A 65 2.73 -13.73 -21.49
CA ASN A 65 3.34 -12.54 -22.09
C ASN A 65 2.49 -11.88 -23.20
N TYR A 66 1.30 -12.37 -23.44
CA TYR A 66 0.46 -11.82 -24.51
C TYR A 66 -0.17 -10.49 -24.08
N ARG A 67 0.32 -9.38 -24.64
CA ARG A 67 -0.09 -8.00 -24.28
C ARG A 67 -1.59 -7.75 -24.42
N TRP A 68 -2.26 -8.40 -25.39
CA TRP A 68 -3.71 -8.29 -25.62
C TRP A 68 -4.57 -9.01 -24.58
N ARG A 69 -4.05 -10.00 -23.87
CA ARG A 69 -4.78 -10.74 -22.84
C ARG A 69 -5.32 -9.82 -21.76
N ARG A 70 -4.48 -8.90 -21.26
CA ARG A 70 -4.89 -7.93 -20.26
C ARG A 70 -6.00 -7.00 -20.76
N ARG A 71 -5.93 -6.52 -22.00
CA ARG A 71 -6.98 -5.69 -22.61
C ARG A 71 -8.30 -6.46 -22.77
N LEU A 72 -8.25 -7.72 -23.16
CA LEU A 72 -9.44 -8.58 -23.26
C LEU A 72 -10.09 -8.78 -21.89
N TYR A 73 -9.28 -9.01 -20.84
CA TYR A 73 -9.80 -9.11 -19.47
C TYR A 73 -10.48 -7.80 -19.04
N GLN A 74 -9.84 -6.67 -19.31
CA GLN A 74 -10.39 -5.34 -18.99
C GLN A 74 -11.75 -5.12 -19.66
N LEU A 75 -11.86 -5.36 -20.95
CA LEU A 75 -13.10 -5.17 -21.71
C LEU A 75 -14.22 -6.10 -21.22
N ALA A 76 -13.92 -7.39 -21.05
CA ALA A 76 -14.90 -8.36 -20.59
C ALA A 76 -15.35 -8.05 -19.15
N ASN A 77 -14.42 -7.77 -18.25
CA ASN A 77 -14.74 -7.44 -16.85
C ASN A 77 -15.49 -6.11 -16.75
N LEU A 78 -15.13 -5.11 -17.55
CA LEU A 78 -15.86 -3.84 -17.62
C LEU A 78 -17.33 -4.04 -18.02
N GLN A 79 -17.60 -4.90 -19.01
CA GLN A 79 -18.97 -5.23 -19.40
C GLN A 79 -19.76 -5.90 -18.26
N TYR A 80 -19.12 -6.82 -17.51
CA TYR A 80 -19.73 -7.49 -16.37
C TYR A 80 -20.06 -6.49 -15.25
N ALA A 81 -19.10 -5.64 -14.87
CA ALA A 81 -19.30 -4.61 -13.88
C ALA A 81 -20.41 -3.62 -14.32
N TRP A 82 -20.37 -3.17 -15.58
CA TRP A 82 -21.36 -2.24 -16.09
C TRP A 82 -22.78 -2.82 -16.08
N LYS A 83 -22.96 -4.11 -16.45
CA LYS A 83 -24.26 -4.79 -16.35
C LYS A 83 -24.75 -4.85 -14.90
N ALA A 84 -23.87 -5.23 -13.96
CA ALA A 84 -24.23 -5.28 -12.54
C ALA A 84 -24.60 -3.90 -12.02
N ILE A 85 -23.82 -2.86 -12.31
CA ILE A 85 -24.10 -1.48 -11.92
C ILE A 85 -25.45 -1.01 -12.47
N LYS A 86 -25.83 -1.44 -13.68
CA LYS A 86 -27.06 -1.01 -14.34
C LYS A 86 -28.31 -1.79 -13.93
N TYR A 87 -28.18 -3.08 -13.63
CA TYR A 87 -29.34 -3.97 -13.52
C TYR A 87 -29.47 -4.70 -12.19
N ASP A 88 -28.37 -4.91 -11.45
CA ASP A 88 -28.44 -5.65 -10.19
C ASP A 88 -29.06 -4.79 -9.08
N ASP A 89 -29.58 -5.44 -8.07
CA ASP A 89 -30.11 -4.81 -6.88
C ASP A 89 -29.00 -4.69 -5.82
N TYR A 90 -28.63 -3.45 -5.47
CA TYR A 90 -27.66 -3.10 -4.43
C TYR A 90 -28.03 -1.76 -3.79
N ASP A 91 -27.56 -1.53 -2.57
CA ASP A 91 -27.76 -0.29 -1.82
C ASP A 91 -26.58 0.66 -1.98
N ILE A 92 -25.35 0.14 -1.85
CA ILE A 92 -24.10 0.88 -1.90
C ILE A 92 -23.24 0.38 -3.06
N PHE A 93 -22.67 1.31 -3.82
CA PHE A 93 -21.60 1.04 -4.77
C PHE A 93 -20.27 1.54 -4.20
N HIS A 94 -19.28 0.65 -4.13
CA HIS A 94 -17.95 0.96 -3.63
C HIS A 94 -16.88 0.56 -4.67
N PRO A 95 -16.45 1.49 -5.54
CA PRO A 95 -15.47 1.21 -6.58
C PRO A 95 -14.10 0.87 -5.98
N THR A 96 -13.38 -0.01 -6.65
CA THR A 96 -12.05 -0.46 -6.19
C THR A 96 -10.91 0.43 -6.69
N TYR A 97 -11.21 1.39 -7.59
CA TYR A 97 -10.26 2.40 -8.07
C TYR A 97 -10.97 3.62 -8.67
N TYR A 98 -10.22 4.51 -9.33
CA TYR A 98 -10.64 5.87 -9.65
C TYR A 98 -11.15 6.10 -11.08
N SER A 99 -11.46 5.08 -11.88
CA SER A 99 -12.15 5.30 -13.17
C SER A 99 -13.63 5.62 -12.96
N PRO A 100 -14.12 6.79 -13.41
CA PRO A 100 -15.47 7.27 -13.10
C PRO A 100 -16.57 6.78 -14.06
N TYR A 101 -16.36 5.69 -14.77
CA TYR A 101 -17.26 5.15 -15.83
C TYR A 101 -18.70 4.88 -15.35
N PHE A 102 -18.91 4.75 -14.07
CA PHE A 102 -20.15 4.37 -13.43
C PHE A 102 -20.99 5.56 -12.92
N VAL A 103 -20.40 6.75 -12.76
CA VAL A 103 -20.98 7.89 -12.03
C VAL A 103 -22.38 8.23 -12.51
N ASP A 104 -22.58 8.42 -13.83
CA ASP A 104 -23.88 8.81 -14.38
C ASP A 104 -24.94 7.73 -14.18
N THR A 105 -24.56 6.45 -14.09
CA THR A 105 -25.49 5.35 -13.84
C THR A 105 -25.87 5.29 -12.36
N ILE A 106 -24.90 5.47 -11.45
CA ILE A 106 -25.13 5.53 -10.00
C ILE A 106 -26.10 6.66 -9.68
N LYS A 107 -25.85 7.88 -10.20
CA LYS A 107 -26.75 9.03 -10.02
C LYS A 107 -28.18 8.75 -10.49
N ARG A 108 -28.34 8.25 -11.73
CA ARG A 108 -29.67 7.91 -12.28
C ARG A 108 -30.42 6.87 -11.46
N ARG A 109 -29.68 5.93 -10.84
CA ARG A 109 -30.25 4.89 -9.99
C ARG A 109 -30.42 5.32 -8.53
N GLN A 110 -29.99 6.54 -8.17
CA GLN A 110 -30.02 7.06 -6.79
C GLN A 110 -29.38 6.07 -5.79
N LYS A 111 -28.22 5.51 -6.16
CA LYS A 111 -27.47 4.57 -5.32
C LYS A 111 -26.36 5.30 -4.57
N THR A 112 -26.11 4.92 -3.33
CA THR A 112 -25.08 5.50 -2.49
C THR A 112 -23.69 5.14 -3.02
N LEU A 113 -22.83 6.14 -3.22
CA LEU A 113 -21.45 5.99 -3.65
C LEU A 113 -20.52 6.18 -2.45
N VAL A 114 -19.83 5.11 -2.05
CA VAL A 114 -18.73 5.15 -1.07
C VAL A 114 -17.42 5.05 -1.82
N LEU A 115 -16.43 5.88 -1.47
CA LEU A 115 -15.14 5.92 -2.13
C LEU A 115 -14.01 5.76 -1.12
N THR A 116 -13.09 4.78 -1.30
CA THR A 116 -11.86 4.72 -0.52
C THR A 116 -10.73 5.46 -1.22
N ILE A 117 -10.08 6.40 -0.51
CA ILE A 117 -8.88 7.12 -0.95
C ILE A 117 -7.67 6.54 -0.23
N HIS A 118 -6.77 5.92 -1.00
CA HIS A 118 -5.57 5.28 -0.47
C HIS A 118 -4.41 6.25 -0.25
N ASP A 119 -4.33 7.32 -1.02
CA ASP A 119 -3.33 8.39 -0.91
C ASP A 119 -3.72 9.60 -1.76
N MET A 120 -3.01 10.69 -1.54
CA MET A 120 -3.03 11.89 -2.39
C MET A 120 -1.64 12.16 -2.98
N THR A 121 -0.89 11.09 -3.26
CA THR A 121 0.51 11.16 -3.72
C THR A 121 0.62 11.97 -5.01
N PHE A 122 -0.23 11.70 -5.99
CA PHE A 122 -0.15 12.36 -7.29
C PHE A 122 -0.53 13.85 -7.21
N GLU A 123 -1.42 14.21 -6.32
CA GLU A 123 -1.80 15.59 -6.07
C GLU A 123 -0.69 16.37 -5.33
N ARG A 124 0.06 15.72 -4.42
CA ARG A 124 1.19 16.31 -3.69
C ARG A 124 2.49 16.31 -4.50
N TYR A 125 2.67 15.33 -5.40
CA TYR A 125 3.88 15.13 -6.23
C TYR A 125 3.52 14.98 -7.72
N PRO A 126 2.90 16.00 -8.35
CA PRO A 126 2.42 15.91 -9.73
C PRO A 126 3.56 15.71 -10.75
N GLN A 127 4.80 16.07 -10.41
CA GLN A 127 5.98 15.85 -11.25
C GLN A 127 6.32 14.36 -11.42
N ASP A 128 5.86 13.48 -10.52
CA ASP A 128 6.10 12.04 -10.58
C ASP A 128 5.01 11.29 -11.37
N VAL A 129 4.03 12.04 -11.93
CA VAL A 129 2.89 11.49 -12.69
C VAL A 129 3.17 11.58 -14.19
N LEU A 130 2.83 10.54 -14.92
CA LEU A 130 2.90 10.58 -16.39
C LEU A 130 1.85 11.55 -16.96
N ILE A 131 2.23 12.35 -17.96
CA ILE A 131 1.39 13.38 -18.59
C ILE A 131 0.01 12.84 -19.05
N TYR A 132 -0.08 11.56 -19.41
CA TYR A 132 -1.31 10.92 -19.87
C TYR A 132 -2.10 10.20 -18.76
N ASP A 133 -1.65 10.26 -17.52
CA ASP A 133 -2.36 9.66 -16.40
C ASP A 133 -3.56 10.55 -16.02
N ARG A 134 -4.75 9.96 -16.05
CA ARG A 134 -5.99 10.64 -15.69
C ARG A 134 -6.41 10.43 -14.23
N THR A 135 -5.54 9.86 -13.42
CA THR A 135 -5.88 9.51 -12.02
C THR A 135 -6.24 10.75 -11.22
N ILE A 136 -5.50 11.85 -11.34
CA ILE A 136 -5.80 13.10 -10.62
C ILE A 136 -7.22 13.64 -10.96
N PRO A 137 -7.57 13.95 -12.22
CA PRO A 137 -8.89 14.49 -12.52
C PRO A 137 -10.02 13.48 -12.25
N HIS A 138 -9.77 12.19 -12.41
CA HIS A 138 -10.76 11.15 -12.09
C HIS A 138 -11.00 11.05 -10.58
N LYS A 139 -9.93 11.05 -9.77
CA LYS A 139 -10.02 10.99 -8.30
C LYS A 139 -10.76 12.23 -7.78
N LYS A 140 -10.40 13.43 -8.27
CA LYS A 140 -11.09 14.67 -7.91
C LYS A 140 -12.59 14.58 -8.20
N ARG A 141 -12.98 14.19 -9.43
CA ARG A 141 -14.39 14.00 -9.79
C ARG A 141 -15.10 13.01 -8.86
N LEU A 142 -14.46 11.88 -8.54
CA LEU A 142 -15.08 10.89 -7.67
C LEU A 142 -15.24 11.36 -6.22
N ILE A 143 -14.29 12.16 -5.71
CA ILE A 143 -14.37 12.77 -4.38
C ILE A 143 -15.55 13.76 -4.30
N GLU A 144 -15.74 14.57 -5.35
CA GLU A 144 -16.86 15.50 -5.46
C GLU A 144 -18.21 14.76 -5.50
N GLU A 145 -18.27 13.63 -6.22
CA GLU A 145 -19.48 12.86 -6.47
C GLU A 145 -19.83 11.83 -5.37
N ALA A 146 -18.87 11.43 -4.55
CA ALA A 146 -19.11 10.43 -3.51
C ALA A 146 -20.06 10.94 -2.42
N ASP A 147 -20.98 10.11 -1.96
CA ASP A 147 -21.82 10.39 -0.79
C ASP A 147 -21.02 10.30 0.50
N HIS A 148 -20.05 9.37 0.55
CA HIS A 148 -19.13 9.22 1.67
C HIS A 148 -17.76 8.77 1.23
N ILE A 149 -16.73 9.23 1.93
CA ILE A 149 -15.33 8.93 1.65
C ILE A 149 -14.70 8.19 2.84
N ILE A 150 -13.98 7.14 2.54
CA ILE A 150 -13.09 6.46 3.48
C ILE A 150 -11.66 6.88 3.17
N ALA A 151 -11.02 7.61 4.07
CA ALA A 151 -9.59 7.89 4.02
C ALA A 151 -8.82 6.84 4.83
N VAL A 152 -7.70 6.35 4.31
CA VAL A 152 -6.93 5.29 4.97
C VAL A 152 -6.07 5.78 6.14
N SER A 153 -5.95 7.10 6.32
CA SER A 153 -5.25 7.75 7.42
C SER A 153 -5.81 9.16 7.68
N GLU A 154 -5.56 9.71 8.85
CA GLU A 154 -5.85 11.12 9.16
C GLU A 154 -5.07 12.06 8.23
N ASN A 155 -3.83 11.66 7.86
CA ASN A 155 -3.06 12.39 6.86
C ASN A 155 -3.79 12.46 5.52
N THR A 156 -4.28 11.33 5.00
CA THR A 156 -5.05 11.31 3.74
C THR A 156 -6.34 12.12 3.85
N LYS A 157 -7.05 12.05 4.99
CA LYS A 157 -8.23 12.90 5.24
C LYS A 157 -7.87 14.38 5.19
N ARG A 158 -6.82 14.79 5.88
CA ARG A 158 -6.34 16.17 5.88
C ARG A 158 -6.00 16.65 4.46
N ASP A 159 -5.31 15.83 3.69
CA ASP A 159 -4.96 16.14 2.29
C ASP A 159 -6.19 16.34 1.41
N ILE A 160 -7.21 15.49 1.53
CA ILE A 160 -8.47 15.64 0.78
C ILE A 160 -9.13 16.98 1.12
N VAL A 161 -9.20 17.34 2.40
CA VAL A 161 -9.78 18.60 2.86
C VAL A 161 -8.97 19.79 2.35
N GLU A 162 -7.65 19.78 2.53
CA GLU A 162 -6.77 20.89 2.14
C GLU A 162 -6.71 21.11 0.62
N LEU A 163 -6.61 20.03 -0.16
CA LEU A 163 -6.38 20.14 -1.60
C LEU A 163 -7.67 20.35 -2.40
N LEU A 164 -8.80 19.85 -1.89
CA LEU A 164 -10.06 19.82 -2.64
C LEU A 164 -11.21 20.55 -1.94
N GLY A 165 -11.02 21.05 -0.71
CA GLY A 165 -12.07 21.74 0.05
C GLY A 165 -13.25 20.83 0.44
N THR A 166 -13.06 19.52 0.49
CA THR A 166 -14.10 18.55 0.80
C THR A 166 -14.55 18.69 2.27
N ASP A 167 -15.86 18.64 2.52
CA ASP A 167 -16.42 18.67 3.88
C ASP A 167 -15.84 17.49 4.71
N PRO A 168 -15.14 17.76 5.83
CA PRO A 168 -14.58 16.73 6.69
C PRO A 168 -15.61 15.79 7.32
N ALA A 169 -16.88 16.22 7.43
CA ALA A 169 -17.98 15.37 7.90
C ALA A 169 -18.31 14.23 6.93
N LYS A 170 -18.00 14.41 5.66
CA LYS A 170 -18.16 13.42 4.58
C LYS A 170 -17.04 12.35 4.59
N ILE A 171 -15.99 12.49 5.42
CA ILE A 171 -14.81 11.66 5.41
C ILE A 171 -14.63 10.91 6.73
N SER A 172 -14.71 9.59 6.69
CA SER A 172 -14.33 8.71 7.81
C SER A 172 -12.91 8.17 7.62
N VAL A 173 -12.15 8.09 8.71
CA VAL A 173 -10.84 7.44 8.69
C VAL A 173 -10.97 5.98 9.08
N VAL A 174 -10.56 5.11 8.16
CA VAL A 174 -10.48 3.66 8.38
C VAL A 174 -9.08 3.19 7.99
N HIS A 175 -8.25 2.94 8.97
CA HIS A 175 -6.90 2.44 8.76
C HIS A 175 -6.90 1.08 8.05
N HIS A 176 -5.85 0.80 7.28
CA HIS A 176 -5.65 -0.54 6.74
C HIS A 176 -5.56 -1.58 7.85
N GLY A 177 -6.23 -2.70 7.65
CA GLY A 177 -6.04 -3.89 8.46
C GLY A 177 -4.82 -4.69 7.98
N TYR A 178 -4.16 -5.34 8.93
CA TYR A 178 -3.03 -6.21 8.65
C TYR A 178 -3.23 -7.58 9.31
N ARG A 179 -2.82 -8.61 8.61
CA ARG A 179 -2.62 -9.95 9.13
C ARG A 179 -1.31 -10.52 8.58
N PRO A 180 -0.54 -11.26 9.36
CA PRO A 180 0.62 -11.99 8.85
C PRO A 180 0.23 -12.93 7.71
N ILE A 181 1.03 -12.97 6.63
CA ILE A 181 0.73 -13.81 5.47
C ILE A 181 1.53 -15.12 5.54
N ALA A 182 2.77 -15.05 6.00
CA ALA A 182 3.69 -16.17 5.99
C ALA A 182 4.57 -16.18 7.23
N GLN A 183 5.13 -17.37 7.53
CA GLN A 183 6.19 -17.50 8.52
C GLN A 183 7.54 -17.18 7.85
N PRO A 184 8.50 -16.60 8.59
CA PRO A 184 9.83 -16.35 8.08
C PRO A 184 10.53 -17.64 7.66
N SER A 185 11.18 -17.64 6.48
CA SER A 185 12.08 -18.68 6.06
C SER A 185 13.45 -18.52 6.73
N GLN A 186 14.46 -19.29 6.27
CA GLN A 186 15.84 -19.11 6.73
C GLN A 186 16.36 -17.70 6.41
N GLN A 187 17.37 -17.26 7.17
CA GLN A 187 18.06 -16.01 6.94
C GLN A 187 18.74 -15.99 5.55
N LEU A 188 18.53 -14.90 4.79
CA LEU A 188 19.02 -14.77 3.42
C LEU A 188 20.29 -13.93 3.32
N PHE A 189 20.48 -12.98 4.20
CA PHE A 189 21.61 -12.07 4.26
C PHE A 189 22.08 -11.88 5.69
N ASP A 190 23.37 -11.69 5.86
CA ASP A 190 23.95 -11.25 7.13
C ASP A 190 23.87 -9.71 7.21
N ARG A 191 23.84 -9.17 8.39
CA ARG A 191 24.00 -7.75 8.76
C ARG A 191 23.56 -6.73 7.68
N TYR A 192 22.29 -6.38 7.63
CA TYR A 192 21.75 -5.49 6.61
C TYR A 192 20.64 -4.56 7.12
N ILE A 193 20.47 -3.45 6.41
CA ILE A 193 19.32 -2.56 6.47
C ILE A 193 18.38 -2.96 5.33
N LEU A 194 17.08 -3.09 5.61
CA LEU A 194 16.06 -3.44 4.63
C LEU A 194 15.38 -2.18 4.08
N TYR A 195 15.28 -2.09 2.76
CA TYR A 195 14.46 -1.12 2.05
C TYR A 195 13.41 -1.84 1.19
N VAL A 196 12.13 -1.45 1.30
CA VAL A 196 11.01 -2.08 0.60
C VAL A 196 10.28 -1.07 -0.27
N GLY A 197 10.22 -1.34 -1.57
CA GLY A 197 9.43 -0.55 -2.52
C GLY A 197 10.22 0.03 -3.69
N GLU A 198 9.56 0.91 -4.45
CA GLU A 198 10.19 1.66 -5.54
C GLU A 198 11.13 2.74 -4.98
N ARG A 199 12.10 3.17 -5.80
CA ARG A 199 13.14 4.13 -5.43
C ARG A 199 12.97 5.49 -6.09
N LYS A 200 11.74 5.83 -6.52
CA LYS A 200 11.44 7.07 -7.25
C LYS A 200 11.35 8.28 -6.31
N GLY A 201 11.53 9.47 -6.86
CA GLY A 201 11.32 10.82 -6.35
C GLY A 201 10.92 10.93 -4.87
N TYR A 202 9.65 11.00 -4.59
CA TYR A 202 9.11 11.18 -3.23
C TYR A 202 9.44 10.03 -2.26
N LYS A 203 9.90 8.86 -2.75
CA LYS A 203 10.40 7.76 -1.90
C LYS A 203 11.74 8.05 -1.25
N ASN A 204 12.44 9.11 -1.69
CA ASN A 204 13.64 9.66 -1.08
C ASN A 204 14.81 8.68 -0.90
N PHE A 205 14.87 7.63 -1.74
CA PHE A 205 15.87 6.56 -1.59
C PHE A 205 17.30 7.06 -1.78
N PHE A 206 17.59 7.79 -2.87
CA PHE A 206 18.95 8.23 -3.18
C PHE A 206 19.47 9.34 -2.26
N PRO A 207 18.68 10.36 -1.86
CA PRO A 207 19.09 11.29 -0.81
C PRO A 207 19.39 10.59 0.52
N TRP A 208 18.53 9.65 0.95
CA TRP A 208 18.78 8.83 2.12
C TRP A 208 20.07 8.00 1.99
N LEU A 209 20.25 7.30 0.87
CA LEU A 209 21.44 6.48 0.61
C LEU A 209 22.72 7.33 0.65
N SER A 210 22.66 8.57 0.11
CA SER A 210 23.76 9.53 0.18
C SER A 210 24.10 9.89 1.63
N ALA A 211 23.08 10.18 2.44
CA ALA A 211 23.24 10.55 3.83
C ALA A 211 23.91 9.45 4.66
N ILE A 212 23.54 8.19 4.43
CA ILE A 212 24.05 7.05 5.21
C ILE A 212 25.35 6.43 4.64
N ARG A 213 25.84 6.91 3.49
CA ARG A 213 27.08 6.41 2.86
C ARG A 213 28.28 6.31 3.85
N PRO A 214 28.49 7.25 4.77
CA PRO A 214 29.56 7.13 5.77
C PRO A 214 29.48 5.84 6.61
N LEU A 215 28.28 5.30 6.90
CA LEU A 215 28.12 4.04 7.62
C LEU A 215 28.58 2.85 6.79
N LEU A 216 28.29 2.85 5.47
CA LEU A 216 28.73 1.81 4.55
C LEU A 216 30.24 1.81 4.33
N VAL A 217 30.87 2.98 4.39
CA VAL A 217 32.34 3.12 4.30
C VAL A 217 33.02 2.65 5.59
N ALA A 218 32.46 2.98 6.73
CA ALA A 218 33.01 2.63 8.04
C ALA A 218 32.85 1.14 8.39
N ASP A 219 31.78 0.50 7.92
CA ASP A 219 31.48 -0.92 8.17
C ASP A 219 31.41 -1.71 6.84
N PRO A 220 32.51 -2.40 6.45
CA PRO A 220 32.54 -3.22 5.27
C PRO A 220 31.58 -4.42 5.26
N THR A 221 30.99 -4.79 6.35
CA THR A 221 30.04 -5.90 6.46
C THR A 221 28.59 -5.46 6.31
N LEU A 222 28.32 -4.17 6.46
CA LEU A 222 26.97 -3.63 6.38
C LEU A 222 26.47 -3.63 4.93
N LYS A 223 25.30 -4.20 4.71
CA LYS A 223 24.61 -4.28 3.42
C LYS A 223 23.29 -3.50 3.44
N ILE A 224 22.82 -3.14 2.26
CA ILE A 224 21.45 -2.67 2.05
C ILE A 224 20.75 -3.66 1.14
N VAL A 225 19.67 -4.25 1.61
CA VAL A 225 18.84 -5.17 0.83
C VAL A 225 17.60 -4.43 0.38
N CYS A 226 17.39 -4.38 -0.93
CA CYS A 226 16.26 -3.71 -1.56
C CYS A 226 15.31 -4.73 -2.18
N THR A 227 14.02 -4.53 -1.99
CA THR A 227 12.97 -5.24 -2.74
C THR A 227 12.29 -4.28 -3.72
N GLY A 228 11.31 -4.79 -4.48
CA GLY A 228 10.64 -4.02 -5.54
C GLY A 228 11.28 -4.23 -6.91
N ASN A 229 11.39 -3.17 -7.71
CA ASN A 229 12.00 -3.28 -9.03
C ASN A 229 13.52 -3.50 -8.95
N ALA A 230 14.08 -4.32 -9.87
CA ALA A 230 15.52 -4.46 -10.01
C ALA A 230 16.18 -3.11 -10.28
N PHE A 231 17.47 -2.97 -9.94
CA PHE A 231 18.22 -1.76 -10.24
C PHE A 231 18.33 -1.56 -11.76
N SER A 232 17.94 -0.37 -12.22
CA SER A 232 18.14 0.08 -13.60
C SER A 232 19.62 0.28 -13.90
N THR A 233 19.97 0.39 -15.19
CA THR A 233 21.36 0.67 -15.61
C THR A 233 21.85 1.99 -15.01
N ALA A 234 21.03 3.04 -15.01
CA ALA A 234 21.39 4.33 -14.44
C ALA A 234 21.67 4.24 -12.92
N GLU A 235 20.83 3.49 -12.18
CA GLU A 235 21.04 3.27 -10.75
C GLU A 235 22.33 2.49 -10.49
N LYS A 236 22.62 1.44 -11.26
CA LYS A 236 23.88 0.68 -11.14
C LYS A 236 25.11 1.55 -11.38
N THR A 237 25.12 2.33 -12.45
CA THR A 237 26.22 3.28 -12.75
C THR A 237 26.42 4.29 -11.63
N PHE A 238 25.32 4.76 -11.01
CA PHE A 238 25.40 5.68 -9.86
C PHE A 238 26.05 4.99 -8.63
N LEU A 239 25.66 3.76 -8.33
CA LEU A 239 26.20 2.99 -7.20
C LEU A 239 27.69 2.64 -7.39
N GLU A 240 28.10 2.33 -8.63
CA GLU A 240 29.50 2.10 -9.00
C GLU A 240 30.37 3.34 -8.77
N ARG A 241 29.90 4.53 -9.23
CA ARG A 241 30.59 5.82 -8.99
C ARG A 241 30.76 6.14 -7.49
N TRP A 242 29.88 5.64 -6.66
CA TRP A 242 29.95 5.84 -5.21
C TRP A 242 30.76 4.78 -4.49
N ASN A 243 31.28 3.78 -5.18
CA ASN A 243 32.00 2.63 -4.61
C ASN A 243 31.20 1.90 -3.52
N ILE A 244 29.91 1.71 -3.74
CA ILE A 244 29.00 0.99 -2.83
C ILE A 244 28.15 -0.07 -3.54
N ALA A 245 28.42 -0.34 -4.82
CA ALA A 245 27.61 -1.27 -5.62
C ALA A 245 27.60 -2.70 -5.03
N ASP A 246 28.71 -3.13 -4.44
CA ASP A 246 28.85 -4.41 -3.76
C ASP A 246 28.09 -4.53 -2.44
N ARG A 247 27.59 -3.41 -1.92
CA ARG A 247 26.82 -3.32 -0.66
C ARG A 247 25.33 -3.35 -0.87
N LEU A 248 24.86 -3.07 -2.09
CA LEU A 248 23.45 -3.00 -2.40
C LEU A 248 22.99 -4.26 -3.12
N HIS A 249 22.07 -4.96 -2.53
CA HIS A 249 21.51 -6.20 -3.06
C HIS A 249 20.03 -6.01 -3.39
N HIS A 250 19.61 -6.53 -4.54
CA HIS A 250 18.20 -6.59 -4.92
C HIS A 250 17.72 -8.03 -4.87
N ILE A 251 16.55 -8.23 -4.31
CA ILE A 251 15.85 -9.52 -4.29
C ILE A 251 14.37 -9.37 -4.67
N SER A 252 13.92 -10.24 -5.57
CA SER A 252 12.50 -10.42 -5.82
C SER A 252 11.97 -11.50 -4.87
N ALA A 253 11.44 -11.08 -3.74
CA ALA A 253 11.08 -11.96 -2.64
C ALA A 253 9.60 -12.39 -2.71
N ASN A 254 9.32 -13.65 -2.39
CA ASN A 254 7.99 -14.14 -2.06
C ASN A 254 7.62 -13.79 -0.61
N ASP A 255 6.41 -14.14 -0.16
CA ASP A 255 5.90 -13.75 1.16
C ASP A 255 6.76 -14.32 2.31
N GLU A 256 7.23 -15.57 2.23
CA GLU A 256 8.10 -16.19 3.24
C GLU A 256 9.47 -15.51 3.29
N GLN A 257 10.03 -15.21 2.13
CA GLN A 257 11.28 -14.47 2.01
C GLN A 257 11.15 -13.03 2.51
N MET A 258 10.02 -12.36 2.22
CA MET A 258 9.73 -11.03 2.77
C MET A 258 9.66 -11.06 4.30
N ALA A 259 8.95 -12.03 4.88
CA ALA A 259 8.90 -12.20 6.33
C ALA A 259 10.30 -12.44 6.93
N SER A 260 11.14 -13.24 6.24
CA SER A 260 12.53 -13.47 6.63
C SER A 260 13.39 -12.21 6.53
N LEU A 261 13.23 -11.43 5.44
CA LEU A 261 13.96 -10.16 5.27
C LEU A 261 13.63 -9.16 6.38
N TYR A 262 12.37 -9.04 6.78
CA TYR A 262 12.02 -8.22 7.93
C TYR A 262 12.61 -8.78 9.23
N ARG A 263 12.46 -10.09 9.46
CA ARG A 263 12.85 -10.75 10.74
C ARG A 263 14.33 -10.58 11.08
N HIS A 264 15.20 -10.63 10.08
CA HIS A 264 16.66 -10.67 10.25
C HIS A 264 17.37 -9.34 9.93
N ALA A 265 16.64 -8.32 9.48
CA ALA A 265 17.20 -7.00 9.27
C ALA A 265 17.62 -6.33 10.59
N LEU A 266 18.70 -5.55 10.55
CA LEU A 266 19.04 -4.65 11.66
C LEU A 266 17.92 -3.63 11.88
N CYS A 267 17.38 -3.10 10.78
CA CYS A 267 16.17 -2.29 10.76
C CYS A 267 15.57 -2.27 9.34
N PHE A 268 14.29 -1.98 9.28
CA PHE A 268 13.61 -1.53 8.07
C PHE A 268 13.64 0.00 8.02
N VAL A 269 13.99 0.56 6.87
CA VAL A 269 13.98 2.01 6.66
C VAL A 269 12.96 2.41 5.63
N PHE A 270 12.23 3.51 5.91
CA PHE A 270 11.21 4.04 5.00
C PHE A 270 11.35 5.56 4.91
N PRO A 271 12.25 6.08 4.03
CA PRO A 271 12.64 7.48 4.00
C PRO A 271 11.69 8.37 3.18
N SER A 272 10.54 7.86 2.75
CA SER A 272 9.59 8.56 1.91
C SER A 272 9.15 9.91 2.49
N HIS A 273 9.03 10.92 1.66
CA HIS A 273 8.40 12.18 2.03
C HIS A 273 6.89 12.05 2.20
N TYR A 274 6.30 11.11 1.48
CA TYR A 274 4.85 10.92 1.49
C TYR A 274 4.46 9.46 1.26
N GLU A 275 3.44 9.01 2.03
CA GLU A 275 2.71 7.76 1.85
C GLU A 275 1.26 7.95 2.30
N GLY A 276 0.36 7.14 1.76
CA GLY A 276 -1.03 7.17 2.21
C GLY A 276 -1.24 6.47 3.55
N PHE A 277 -0.48 5.36 3.81
CA PHE A 277 -0.58 4.60 5.05
C PHE A 277 0.74 3.93 5.47
N GLY A 278 1.40 3.17 4.57
CA GLY A 278 2.66 2.52 4.91
C GLY A 278 2.48 1.07 5.42
N ILE A 279 1.79 0.22 4.69
CA ILE A 279 1.67 -1.23 5.00
C ILE A 279 3.00 -1.89 5.35
N PRO A 280 4.15 -1.60 4.69
CA PRO A 280 5.45 -2.13 5.06
C PRO A 280 5.85 -1.91 6.53
N ILE A 281 5.35 -0.88 7.19
CA ILE A 281 5.58 -0.65 8.64
C ILE A 281 4.93 -1.77 9.45
N LEU A 282 3.68 -2.12 9.13
CA LEU A 282 2.97 -3.20 9.82
C LEU A 282 3.58 -4.57 9.56
N GLU A 283 4.11 -4.78 8.35
CA GLU A 283 4.87 -5.98 7.98
C GLU A 283 6.15 -6.09 8.81
N ALA A 284 6.90 -5.00 8.94
CA ALA A 284 8.10 -4.93 9.77
C ALA A 284 7.77 -5.22 11.25
N PHE A 285 6.77 -4.55 11.80
CA PHE A 285 6.33 -4.75 13.19
C PHE A 285 5.89 -6.18 13.48
N SER A 286 5.11 -6.77 12.59
CA SER A 286 4.64 -8.16 12.73
C SER A 286 5.78 -9.18 12.76
N ASN A 287 6.88 -8.89 12.07
CA ASN A 287 8.08 -9.72 12.05
C ASN A 287 9.12 -9.33 13.09
N GLY A 288 8.82 -8.34 13.95
CA GLY A 288 9.71 -7.87 15.01
C GLY A 288 10.93 -7.11 14.47
N CYS A 289 10.84 -6.51 13.29
CA CYS A 289 11.87 -5.66 12.71
C CYS A 289 11.85 -4.26 13.36
N PRO A 290 12.96 -3.74 13.86
CA PRO A 290 13.08 -2.33 14.22
C PRO A 290 12.84 -1.43 13.01
N VAL A 291 12.19 -0.27 13.20
CA VAL A 291 11.77 0.59 12.09
C VAL A 291 12.34 2.00 12.23
N CYS A 292 12.93 2.53 11.15
CA CYS A 292 13.38 3.92 11.04
C CYS A 292 12.59 4.61 9.92
N LEU A 293 11.91 5.70 10.25
CA LEU A 293 10.99 6.39 9.36
C LEU A 293 11.35 7.85 9.18
N SER A 294 10.97 8.42 8.05
CA SER A 294 10.87 9.88 7.96
C SER A 294 9.78 10.39 8.91
N ASN A 295 10.00 11.53 9.58
CA ASN A 295 8.97 12.21 10.36
C ASN A 295 8.04 13.00 9.43
N ALA A 296 7.29 12.29 8.58
CA ALA A 296 6.47 12.89 7.56
C ALA A 296 5.20 12.07 7.28
N SER A 297 4.20 12.71 6.67
CA SER A 297 2.98 12.06 6.19
C SER A 297 2.23 11.29 7.29
N CYS A 298 1.77 10.08 6.99
CA CYS A 298 1.05 9.18 7.90
C CYS A 298 1.96 8.39 8.88
N PHE A 299 3.28 8.48 8.78
CA PHE A 299 4.16 7.61 9.54
C PHE A 299 4.05 7.76 11.05
N PRO A 300 4.01 8.99 11.64
CA PRO A 300 3.79 9.13 13.07
C PRO A 300 2.43 8.59 13.53
N GLU A 301 1.39 8.71 12.71
CA GLU A 301 0.07 8.15 12.98
C GLU A 301 0.08 6.61 13.03
N VAL A 302 0.82 5.98 12.10
CA VAL A 302 0.87 4.51 11.99
C VAL A 302 1.83 3.92 13.00
N ALA A 303 3.04 4.44 13.11
CA ALA A 303 4.08 3.82 13.93
C ALA A 303 4.11 4.29 15.39
N GLY A 304 3.61 5.52 15.70
CA GLY A 304 3.63 6.05 17.07
C GLY A 304 5.05 6.09 17.64
N ASP A 305 5.21 5.58 18.84
CA ASP A 305 6.49 5.47 19.55
C ASP A 305 7.27 4.16 19.26
N ALA A 306 6.77 3.35 18.33
CA ALA A 306 7.38 2.06 17.96
C ALA A 306 8.45 2.17 16.86
N ALA A 307 8.78 3.38 16.43
CA ALA A 307 9.80 3.65 15.42
C ALA A 307 10.73 4.80 15.87
N LEU A 308 11.94 4.83 15.30
CA LEU A 308 12.77 6.03 15.34
C LEU A 308 12.48 6.89 14.11
N TYR A 309 12.52 8.21 14.32
CA TYR A 309 12.20 9.17 13.26
C TYR A 309 13.40 10.04 12.92
N PHE A 310 13.53 10.36 11.62
CA PHE A 310 14.48 11.33 11.11
C PHE A 310 13.78 12.39 10.25
N ASN A 311 14.37 13.56 10.14
CA ASN A 311 13.95 14.55 9.17
C ASN A 311 14.38 14.12 7.75
N PRO A 312 13.44 13.86 6.80
CA PRO A 312 13.78 13.39 5.46
C PRO A 312 14.52 14.42 4.58
N ASN A 313 14.63 15.67 5.03
CA ASN A 313 15.36 16.75 4.38
C ASN A 313 16.73 17.05 5.05
N ASP A 314 17.10 16.29 6.08
CA ASP A 314 18.33 16.50 6.84
C ASP A 314 19.19 15.24 6.82
N ALA A 315 20.32 15.30 6.09
CA ALA A 315 21.25 14.20 5.94
C ALA A 315 21.87 13.76 7.28
N GLN A 316 22.13 14.71 8.19
CA GLN A 316 22.70 14.39 9.49
C GLN A 316 21.68 13.66 10.37
N SER A 317 20.43 14.11 10.37
CA SER A 317 19.33 13.44 11.07
C SER A 317 19.14 11.99 10.59
N MET A 318 19.16 11.76 9.26
CA MET A 318 19.12 10.41 8.69
C MET A 318 20.30 9.54 9.13
N LEU A 319 21.51 10.09 9.08
CA LEU A 319 22.74 9.39 9.46
C LEU A 319 22.74 9.00 10.93
N ASP A 320 22.40 9.93 11.82
CA ASP A 320 22.45 9.72 13.28
C ASP A 320 21.41 8.70 13.73
N THR A 321 20.16 8.81 13.23
CA THR A 321 19.10 7.83 13.50
C THR A 321 19.50 6.41 13.07
N LEU A 322 20.06 6.26 11.88
CA LEU A 322 20.51 4.96 11.40
C LEU A 322 21.70 4.44 12.19
N ARG A 323 22.69 5.30 12.50
CA ARG A 323 23.86 4.93 13.33
C ARG A 323 23.41 4.41 14.69
N GLU A 324 22.55 5.14 15.39
CA GLU A 324 22.02 4.75 16.69
C GLU A 324 21.34 3.38 16.61
N THR A 325 20.46 3.19 15.62
CA THR A 325 19.72 1.93 15.44
C THR A 325 20.63 0.75 15.18
N ILE A 326 21.62 0.86 14.27
CA ILE A 326 22.48 -0.29 13.90
C ILE A 326 23.52 -0.63 14.96
N THR A 327 23.90 0.32 15.83
CA THR A 327 24.90 0.09 16.86
C THR A 327 24.31 -0.32 18.21
N SER A 328 23.07 0.05 18.53
CA SER A 328 22.42 -0.25 19.81
C SER A 328 21.49 -1.47 19.72
N GLU A 329 21.96 -2.63 20.16
CA GLU A 329 21.10 -3.82 20.26
C GLU A 329 19.95 -3.67 21.27
N PRO A 330 20.16 -3.07 22.47
CA PRO A 330 19.05 -2.83 23.40
C PRO A 330 17.92 -2.02 22.76
N LEU A 331 18.26 -0.94 22.04
CA LEU A 331 17.28 -0.11 21.33
C LEU A 331 16.51 -0.91 20.29
N ARG A 332 17.19 -1.74 19.49
CA ARG A 332 16.52 -2.60 18.50
C ARG A 332 15.54 -3.58 19.15
N ARG A 333 15.90 -4.15 20.30
CA ARG A 333 15.00 -5.05 21.06
C ARG A 333 13.76 -4.31 21.56
N GLU A 334 13.95 -3.10 22.08
CA GLU A 334 12.86 -2.24 22.55
C GLU A 334 11.91 -1.88 21.41
N LEU A 335 12.43 -1.37 20.29
CA LEU A 335 11.62 -1.03 19.10
C LEU A 335 10.88 -2.25 18.55
N SER A 336 11.53 -3.41 18.50
CA SER A 336 10.89 -4.67 18.10
C SER A 336 9.69 -5.02 18.98
N GLN A 337 9.84 -4.86 20.30
CA GLN A 337 8.75 -5.15 21.25
C GLN A 337 7.59 -4.16 21.10
N ARG A 338 7.90 -2.86 21.04
CA ARG A 338 6.90 -1.81 20.80
C ARG A 338 6.15 -2.03 19.50
N GLY A 339 6.87 -2.38 18.41
CA GLY A 339 6.27 -2.67 17.11
C GLY A 339 5.29 -3.84 17.14
N LYS A 340 5.64 -4.93 17.85
CA LYS A 340 4.74 -6.09 18.03
C LYS A 340 3.46 -5.75 18.80
N GLU A 341 3.52 -4.82 19.74
CA GLU A 341 2.31 -4.33 20.41
C GLU A 341 1.52 -3.38 19.49
N ARG A 342 2.21 -2.46 18.81
CA ARG A 342 1.58 -1.47 17.93
C ARG A 342 0.79 -2.09 16.78
N VAL A 343 1.29 -3.15 16.14
CA VAL A 343 0.59 -3.80 15.01
C VAL A 343 -0.78 -4.39 15.39
N LYS A 344 -1.01 -4.71 16.66
CA LYS A 344 -2.31 -5.22 17.16
C LYS A 344 -3.44 -4.18 17.04
N GLU A 345 -3.10 -2.90 16.94
CA GLU A 345 -4.09 -1.85 16.73
C GLU A 345 -4.66 -1.83 15.32
N PHE A 346 -3.97 -2.44 14.36
CA PHE A 346 -4.31 -2.46 12.95
C PHE A 346 -4.77 -3.84 12.47
N SER A 347 -5.63 -4.50 13.25
CA SER A 347 -6.14 -5.81 12.84
C SER A 347 -7.13 -5.71 11.66
N LEU A 348 -7.18 -6.79 10.88
CA LEU A 348 -8.14 -6.92 9.78
C LEU A 348 -9.60 -6.74 10.27
N GLU A 349 -9.91 -7.31 11.41
CA GLU A 349 -11.24 -7.24 12.01
C GLU A 349 -11.63 -5.81 12.34
N LYS A 350 -10.70 -5.00 12.87
CA LYS A 350 -10.94 -3.58 13.15
C LYS A 350 -11.22 -2.77 11.86
N MET A 351 -10.46 -3.04 10.80
CA MET A 351 -10.68 -2.40 9.50
C MET A 351 -12.06 -2.73 8.95
N VAL A 352 -12.42 -4.01 8.94
CA VAL A 352 -13.74 -4.48 8.48
C VAL A 352 -14.84 -3.88 9.32
N GLN A 353 -14.74 -3.92 10.65
CA GLN A 353 -15.73 -3.37 11.57
C GLN A 353 -15.96 -1.88 11.33
N LYS A 354 -14.90 -1.07 11.26
CA LYS A 354 -15.01 0.37 11.00
C LYS A 354 -15.64 0.66 9.62
N THR A 355 -15.32 -0.15 8.60
CA THR A 355 -15.97 -0.02 7.29
C THR A 355 -17.46 -0.38 7.35
N CYS A 356 -17.81 -1.43 8.10
CA CYS A 356 -19.22 -1.77 8.35
C CYS A 356 -19.97 -0.63 9.06
N ASP A 357 -19.32 0.04 10.02
CA ASP A 357 -19.92 1.20 10.70
C ASP A 357 -20.21 2.35 9.74
N VAL A 358 -19.34 2.58 8.75
CA VAL A 358 -19.62 3.53 7.66
C VAL A 358 -20.83 3.05 6.86
N TYR A 359 -20.84 1.80 6.42
CA TYR A 359 -21.97 1.29 5.61
C TYR A 359 -23.30 1.30 6.35
N ARG A 360 -23.32 1.10 7.68
CA ARG A 360 -24.55 1.13 8.49
C ARG A 360 -25.19 2.51 8.54
N LYS A 361 -24.37 3.57 8.51
CA LYS A 361 -24.82 4.97 8.58
C LYS A 361 -25.44 5.48 7.28
N LEU A 362 -25.14 4.82 6.18
CA LEU A 362 -25.60 5.19 4.84
C LEU A 362 -26.81 4.35 4.39
#